data_92b1136e9167cba1d33a87cf1bb24679
#
_entry.id   92b1136e9167cba1d33a87cf1bb24679
#
_cell.length_a   1.000
_cell.length_b   1.000
_cell.length_c   1.000
_cell.angle_alpha   90.00
_cell.angle_beta   90.00
_cell.angle_gamma   90.00
#
_symmetry.space_group_name_H-M   'P 1'
#
loop_
_entity.id
_entity.type
_entity.pdbx_description
1 polymer ?
#
loop_
_entity_poly.entity_id
_entity_poly.type
_entity_poly.pdbx_seq_one_letter_code
_entity_poly.pdbx_strand_id
1 'polypeptide(L)'
;MADYEIKENTESLRILALKFYKKNPAELRKTTSDSPEVTVNWLFTSQHNWKFKEINDAQGIEALDQVFDENFKGDRVLSLITGLYTMLITAHDNQKEFDMFDSLDPQLIYNAARNVEVIVWRLSSKRKKNGELFLVTNEINDDSQNLSFEREFGKIIGRTDYFAYVLSEKKERYI
;
A
#
# COMPACT_ATOMS: atom_id res chain seq x y z
N MET A 1 -16.73 -3.03 -11.83
CA MET A 1 -15.90 -3.94 -11.00
C MET A 1 -14.56 -3.30 -10.60
N ALA A 2 -13.82 -2.76 -11.55
CA ALA A 2 -12.54 -2.08 -11.26
C ALA A 2 -12.67 -0.96 -10.23
N ASP A 3 -13.65 -0.10 -10.38
CA ASP A 3 -13.91 1.01 -9.44
C ASP A 3 -14.22 0.52 -8.02
N TYR A 4 -14.94 -0.59 -7.92
CA TYR A 4 -15.25 -1.21 -6.64
C TYR A 4 -13.98 -1.76 -5.97
N GLU A 5 -13.16 -2.48 -6.71
CA GLU A 5 -11.92 -3.07 -6.22
C GLU A 5 -10.96 -1.97 -5.76
N ILE A 6 -10.77 -0.90 -6.55
CA ILE A 6 -9.95 0.26 -6.18
C ILE A 6 -10.48 0.91 -4.91
N LYS A 7 -11.78 1.13 -4.82
CA LYS A 7 -12.42 1.75 -3.64
C LYS A 7 -12.18 0.92 -2.38
N GLU A 8 -12.39 -0.38 -2.45
CA GLU A 8 -12.22 -1.27 -1.30
C GLU A 8 -10.75 -1.42 -0.89
N ASN A 9 -9.84 -1.48 -1.85
CA ASN A 9 -8.41 -1.47 -1.57
C ASN A 9 -7.95 -0.14 -0.96
N THR A 10 -8.49 0.98 -1.43
CA THR A 10 -8.22 2.31 -0.85
C THR A 10 -8.68 2.37 0.61
N GLU A 11 -9.84 1.83 0.92
CA GLU A 11 -10.34 1.78 2.30
C GLU A 11 -9.45 0.91 3.19
N SER A 12 -8.99 -0.25 2.70
CA SER A 12 -8.03 -1.08 3.44
C SER A 12 -6.71 -0.35 3.67
N LEU A 13 -6.21 0.41 2.69
CA LEU A 13 -4.99 1.23 2.84
C LEU A 13 -5.19 2.36 3.86
N ARG A 14 -6.37 2.97 3.89
CA ARG A 14 -6.70 3.99 4.89
C ARG A 14 -6.65 3.41 6.31
N ILE A 15 -7.23 2.24 6.50
CA ILE A 15 -7.20 1.52 7.78
C ILE A 15 -5.76 1.16 8.17
N LEU A 16 -4.97 0.66 7.22
CA LEU A 16 -3.56 0.34 7.44
C LEU A 16 -2.75 1.59 7.82
N ALA A 17 -2.93 2.70 7.12
CA ALA A 17 -2.24 3.96 7.42
C ALA A 17 -2.49 4.40 8.87
N LEU A 18 -3.74 4.35 9.31
CA LEU A 18 -4.10 4.69 10.68
C LEU A 18 -3.43 3.76 11.71
N LYS A 19 -3.46 2.46 11.46
CA LYS A 19 -2.81 1.46 12.32
C LYS A 19 -1.30 1.65 12.38
N PHE A 20 -0.65 1.86 11.25
CA PHE A 20 0.80 2.06 11.18
C PHE A 20 1.23 3.32 11.94
N TYR A 21 0.53 4.43 11.77
CA TYR A 21 0.85 5.66 12.50
C TYR A 21 0.64 5.52 14.00
N LYS A 22 -0.38 4.81 14.43
CA LYS A 22 -0.60 4.55 15.87
C LYS A 22 0.48 3.68 16.48
N LYS A 23 1.01 2.71 15.72
CA LYS A 23 2.10 1.84 16.17
C LYS A 23 3.48 2.48 16.00
N ASN A 24 3.62 3.45 15.10
CA ASN A 24 4.87 4.12 14.77
C ASN A 24 4.71 5.64 14.87
N PRO A 25 4.41 6.18 16.05
CA PRO A 25 4.16 7.63 16.21
C PRO A 25 5.37 8.49 15.84
N ALA A 26 6.60 7.98 16.01
CA ALA A 26 7.81 8.68 15.62
C ALA A 26 7.88 8.95 14.11
N GLU A 27 7.33 8.06 13.29
CA GLU A 27 7.25 8.28 11.84
C GLU A 27 6.30 9.42 11.50
N LEU A 28 5.14 9.46 12.14
CA LEU A 28 4.16 10.55 11.96
C LEU A 28 4.78 11.93 12.28
N ARG A 29 5.58 12.01 13.35
CA ARG A 29 6.22 13.27 13.79
C ARG A 29 7.23 13.82 12.78
N LYS A 30 7.74 13.02 11.87
CA LYS A 30 8.58 13.48 10.76
C LYS A 30 7.79 14.27 9.71
N THR A 31 6.49 14.07 9.62
CA THR A 31 5.62 14.73 8.63
C THR A 31 4.80 15.86 9.26
N THR A 32 4.21 15.65 10.43
CA THR A 32 3.25 16.59 11.03
C THR A 32 3.17 16.44 12.54
N SER A 33 2.64 17.49 13.19
CA SER A 33 2.26 17.46 14.60
C SER A 33 0.79 17.06 14.82
N ASP A 34 0.01 16.86 13.74
CA ASP A 34 -1.39 16.48 13.82
C ASP A 34 -1.57 15.04 14.33
N SER A 35 -2.80 14.69 14.68
CA SER A 35 -3.15 13.33 15.09
C SER A 35 -3.10 12.35 13.91
N PRO A 36 -2.95 11.03 14.16
CA PRO A 36 -3.05 10.03 13.10
C PRO A 36 -4.36 10.13 12.30
N GLU A 37 -5.47 10.36 12.98
CA GLU A 37 -6.80 10.45 12.36
C GLU A 37 -6.90 11.63 11.39
N VAL A 38 -6.45 12.80 11.80
CA VAL A 38 -6.42 14.02 10.97
C VAL A 38 -5.51 13.81 9.76
N THR A 39 -4.33 13.28 9.96
CA THR A 39 -3.34 13.05 8.89
C THR A 39 -3.86 12.04 7.87
N VAL A 40 -4.39 10.91 8.30
CA VAL A 40 -4.91 9.88 7.41
C VAL A 40 -6.11 10.40 6.62
N ASN A 41 -7.03 11.13 7.26
CA ASN A 41 -8.13 11.77 6.55
C ASN A 41 -7.63 12.72 5.46
N TRP A 42 -6.64 13.55 5.77
CA TRP A 42 -6.02 14.46 4.80
C TRP A 42 -5.38 13.71 3.63
N LEU A 43 -4.65 12.62 3.89
CA LEU A 43 -4.01 11.81 2.85
C LEU A 43 -5.01 11.29 1.82
N PHE A 44 -6.19 10.86 2.25
CA PHE A 44 -7.16 10.21 1.36
C PHE A 44 -8.27 11.13 0.84
N THR A 45 -8.29 12.40 1.24
CA THR A 45 -9.32 13.35 0.80
C THR A 45 -8.78 14.60 0.11
N SER A 46 -7.49 14.91 0.27
CA SER A 46 -6.89 16.14 -0.26
C SER A 46 -6.25 15.92 -1.63
N GLN A 47 -6.13 17.01 -2.40
CA GLN A 47 -5.56 16.98 -3.75
C GLN A 47 -4.06 17.30 -3.71
N HIS A 48 -3.24 16.33 -3.39
CA HIS A 48 -1.77 16.44 -3.35
C HIS A 48 -1.07 15.57 -4.40
N ASN A 49 -1.83 14.80 -5.17
CA ASN A 49 -1.34 13.85 -6.19
C ASN A 49 -0.33 12.82 -5.65
N TRP A 50 -0.36 12.56 -4.35
CA TRP A 50 0.56 11.63 -3.66
C TRP A 50 2.03 11.96 -3.90
N LYS A 51 2.35 13.24 -3.98
CA LYS A 51 3.72 13.77 -4.08
C LYS A 51 4.07 14.53 -2.80
N PHE A 52 5.01 14.00 -2.04
CA PHE A 52 5.41 14.54 -0.74
C PHE A 52 6.92 14.70 -0.66
N LYS A 53 7.37 15.90 -0.30
CA LYS A 53 8.81 16.20 -0.16
C LYS A 53 9.47 15.35 0.94
N GLU A 54 8.72 15.02 1.98
CA GLU A 54 9.15 14.21 3.11
C GLU A 54 9.60 12.81 2.71
N ILE A 55 9.20 12.35 1.53
CA ILE A 55 9.59 11.07 0.95
C ILE A 55 10.20 11.23 -0.45
N ASN A 56 10.80 12.38 -0.74
CA ASN A 56 11.49 12.68 -2.00
C ASN A 56 10.61 12.59 -3.25
N ASP A 57 9.32 12.89 -3.13
CA ASP A 57 8.30 12.74 -4.18
C ASP A 57 8.22 11.31 -4.76
N ALA A 58 8.73 10.32 -4.04
CA ALA A 58 8.75 8.93 -4.49
C ALA A 58 7.35 8.33 -4.55
N GLN A 59 7.10 7.49 -5.54
CA GLN A 59 5.85 6.76 -5.74
C GLN A 59 6.15 5.29 -6.11
N GLY A 60 5.14 4.42 -6.02
CA GLY A 60 5.27 3.03 -6.43
C GLY A 60 6.42 2.30 -5.73
N ILE A 61 7.13 1.50 -6.49
CA ILE A 61 8.24 0.66 -5.98
C ILE A 61 9.35 1.51 -5.35
N GLU A 62 9.65 2.68 -5.89
CA GLU A 62 10.67 3.57 -5.32
C GLU A 62 10.31 3.99 -3.90
N ALA A 63 9.05 4.36 -3.65
CA ALA A 63 8.57 4.69 -2.32
C ALA A 63 8.61 3.47 -1.39
N LEU A 64 8.27 2.29 -1.89
CA LEU A 64 8.32 1.04 -1.11
C LEU A 64 9.76 0.66 -0.73
N ASP A 65 10.70 0.84 -1.62
CA ASP A 65 12.12 0.57 -1.34
C ASP A 65 12.68 1.49 -0.26
N GLN A 66 12.25 2.76 -0.22
CA GLN A 66 12.65 3.70 0.84
C GLN A 66 12.29 3.21 2.25
N VAL A 67 11.19 2.49 2.41
CA VAL A 67 10.76 1.96 3.73
C VAL A 67 11.85 1.12 4.37
N PHE A 68 12.61 0.38 3.55
CA PHE A 68 13.62 -0.59 4.01
C PHE A 68 15.06 -0.11 3.80
N ASP A 69 15.25 1.16 3.50
CA ASP A 69 16.55 1.79 3.40
C ASP A 69 16.93 2.43 4.75
N GLU A 70 18.01 1.94 5.38
CA GLU A 70 18.47 2.50 6.65
C GLU A 70 18.89 3.97 6.56
N ASN A 71 19.33 4.41 5.38
CA ASN A 71 19.73 5.80 5.15
C ASN A 71 18.54 6.74 4.94
N PHE A 72 17.35 6.20 4.73
CA PHE A 72 16.15 7.01 4.57
C PHE A 72 15.76 7.66 5.91
N LYS A 73 15.61 8.99 5.92
CA LYS A 73 15.32 9.78 7.11
C LYS A 73 13.87 10.28 7.17
N GLY A 74 13.10 10.05 6.13
CA GLY A 74 11.71 10.48 6.05
C GLY A 74 10.74 9.54 6.79
N ASP A 75 9.47 9.86 6.65
CA ASP A 75 8.36 9.11 7.22
C ASP A 75 8.15 7.79 6.46
N ARG A 76 8.52 6.68 7.09
CA ARG A 76 8.39 5.34 6.48
C ARG A 76 6.95 4.90 6.29
N VAL A 77 6.04 5.34 7.15
CA VAL A 77 4.62 5.03 6.98
C VAL A 77 4.06 5.76 5.77
N LEU A 78 4.37 7.05 5.61
CA LEU A 78 3.97 7.82 4.44
C LEU A 78 4.52 7.19 3.15
N SER A 79 5.78 6.78 3.16
CA SER A 79 6.42 6.11 2.01
C SER A 79 5.76 4.76 1.68
N LEU A 80 5.42 3.98 2.70
CA LEU A 80 4.73 2.69 2.54
C LEU A 80 3.34 2.88 1.91
N ILE A 81 2.52 3.73 2.48
CA ILE A 81 1.14 3.94 2.02
C ILE A 81 1.12 4.58 0.64
N THR A 82 1.96 5.58 0.39
CA THR A 82 2.09 6.21 -0.93
C THR A 82 2.52 5.18 -1.98
N GLY A 83 3.52 4.38 -1.65
CA GLY A 83 4.02 3.34 -2.57
C GLY A 83 2.96 2.31 -2.91
N LEU A 84 2.26 1.79 -1.92
CA LEU A 84 1.17 0.81 -2.12
C LEU A 84 0.02 1.40 -2.93
N TYR A 85 -0.46 2.58 -2.55
CA TYR A 85 -1.57 3.24 -3.24
C TYR A 85 -1.23 3.54 -4.69
N THR A 86 -0.12 4.20 -4.95
CA THR A 86 0.26 4.61 -6.31
C THR A 86 0.62 3.41 -7.19
N MET A 87 1.21 2.36 -6.63
CA MET A 87 1.45 1.10 -7.36
C MET A 87 0.14 0.43 -7.79
N LEU A 88 -0.82 0.31 -6.87
CA LEU A 88 -2.12 -0.29 -7.17
C LEU A 88 -2.91 0.53 -8.20
N ILE A 89 -2.93 1.85 -8.06
CA ILE A 89 -3.60 2.74 -9.00
C ILE A 89 -2.94 2.66 -10.38
N THR A 90 -1.62 2.68 -10.46
CA THR A 90 -0.89 2.58 -11.74
C THR A 90 -1.18 1.27 -12.45
N ALA A 91 -1.32 0.16 -11.73
CA ALA A 91 -1.69 -1.13 -12.31
C ALA A 91 -3.08 -1.10 -12.97
N HIS A 92 -3.98 -0.23 -12.51
CA HIS A 92 -5.33 -0.02 -13.06
C HIS A 92 -5.39 1.10 -14.10
N ASP A 93 -4.43 2.04 -14.11
CA ASP A 93 -4.45 3.27 -14.91
C ASP A 93 -3.84 3.13 -16.31
N ASN A 94 -3.46 1.96 -16.75
CA ASN A 94 -3.10 1.73 -18.16
C ASN A 94 -4.30 1.86 -19.12
N GLN A 95 -5.34 2.59 -18.67
CA GLN A 95 -6.46 3.02 -19.49
C GLN A 95 -6.03 4.22 -20.34
N LYS A 96 -5.68 3.97 -21.59
CA LYS A 96 -5.74 5.02 -22.59
C LYS A 96 -7.21 5.36 -22.83
N GLU A 97 -7.54 6.64 -22.78
CA GLU A 97 -8.92 7.19 -22.83
C GLU A 97 -9.82 6.68 -24.00
N PHE A 98 -9.32 5.86 -24.88
CA PHE A 98 -9.97 5.45 -26.14
C PHE A 98 -10.27 3.97 -26.26
N ASP A 99 -9.84 3.11 -25.34
CA ASP A 99 -10.10 1.67 -25.40
C ASP A 99 -11.06 1.22 -24.31
N MET A 100 -12.35 1.29 -24.62
CA MET A 100 -13.40 0.87 -23.67
C MET A 100 -13.41 -0.63 -23.34
N PHE A 101 -12.61 -1.45 -24.00
CA PHE A 101 -12.66 -2.90 -23.84
C PHE A 101 -11.31 -3.61 -23.60
N ASP A 102 -10.17 -2.95 -23.83
CA ASP A 102 -8.84 -3.61 -23.82
C ASP A 102 -7.83 -2.98 -22.84
N SER A 103 -8.26 -2.12 -21.94
CA SER A 103 -7.35 -1.21 -21.24
C SER A 103 -6.66 -1.78 -20.01
N LEU A 104 -7.18 -2.85 -19.39
CA LEU A 104 -6.61 -3.43 -18.17
C LEU A 104 -5.83 -4.70 -18.50
N ASP A 105 -4.56 -4.72 -18.10
CA ASP A 105 -3.70 -5.89 -18.25
C ASP A 105 -3.76 -6.74 -16.97
N PRO A 106 -4.34 -7.96 -17.04
CA PRO A 106 -4.40 -8.85 -15.87
C PRO A 106 -3.04 -9.15 -15.27
N GLN A 107 -1.99 -9.18 -16.09
CA GLN A 107 -0.63 -9.46 -15.62
C GLN A 107 -0.10 -8.35 -14.71
N LEU A 108 -0.37 -7.08 -15.04
CA LEU A 108 0.04 -5.95 -14.20
C LEU A 108 -0.67 -5.96 -12.84
N ILE A 109 -1.95 -6.31 -12.84
CA ILE A 109 -2.74 -6.43 -11.61
C ILE A 109 -2.28 -7.61 -10.77
N TYR A 110 -2.00 -8.75 -11.40
CA TYR A 110 -1.40 -9.91 -10.73
C TYR A 110 -0.04 -9.55 -10.11
N ASN A 111 0.81 -8.85 -10.85
CA ASN A 111 2.12 -8.42 -10.37
C ASN A 111 2.00 -7.45 -9.19
N ALA A 112 1.00 -6.57 -9.20
CA ALA A 112 0.74 -5.67 -8.07
C ALA A 112 0.41 -6.46 -6.80
N ALA A 113 -0.43 -7.50 -6.89
CA ALA A 113 -0.72 -8.39 -5.76
C ALA A 113 0.54 -9.07 -5.24
N ARG A 114 1.41 -9.57 -6.12
CA ARG A 114 2.70 -10.18 -5.72
C ARG A 114 3.62 -9.17 -5.03
N ASN A 115 3.64 -7.94 -5.51
CA ASN A 115 4.42 -6.87 -4.88
C ASN A 115 3.91 -6.57 -3.46
N VAL A 116 2.61 -6.57 -3.24
CA VAL A 116 2.04 -6.43 -1.88
C VAL A 116 2.50 -7.58 -0.97
N GLU A 117 2.48 -8.82 -1.45
CA GLU A 117 2.99 -9.97 -0.69
C GLU A 117 4.46 -9.82 -0.31
N VAL A 118 5.30 -9.36 -1.24
CA VAL A 118 6.73 -9.12 -0.99
C VAL A 118 6.90 -8.06 0.11
N ILE A 119 6.11 -7.00 0.08
CA ILE A 119 6.16 -5.95 1.10
C ILE A 119 5.74 -6.49 2.48
N VAL A 120 4.68 -7.28 2.54
CA VAL A 120 4.24 -7.93 3.79
C VAL A 120 5.35 -8.81 4.35
N TRP A 121 6.01 -9.60 3.50
CA TRP A 121 7.13 -10.43 3.90
C TRP A 121 8.31 -9.59 4.43
N ARG A 122 8.68 -8.52 3.71
CA ARG A 122 9.76 -7.61 4.13
C ARG A 122 9.46 -6.94 5.47
N LEU A 123 8.21 -6.49 5.69
CA LEU A 123 7.80 -5.88 6.96
C LEU A 123 8.01 -6.80 8.16
N SER A 124 7.80 -8.09 7.98
CA SER A 124 7.96 -9.08 9.06
C SER A 124 9.37 -9.63 9.21
N SER A 125 10.16 -9.66 8.13
CA SER A 125 11.45 -10.36 8.09
C SER A 125 12.66 -9.44 8.01
N LYS A 126 12.56 -8.30 7.33
CA LYS A 126 13.69 -7.41 7.12
C LYS A 126 13.95 -6.54 8.35
N ARG A 127 15.21 -6.46 8.75
CA ARG A 127 15.62 -5.73 9.96
C ARG A 127 16.75 -4.76 9.65
N LYS A 128 16.80 -3.70 10.46
CA LYS A 128 17.95 -2.78 10.51
C LYS A 128 19.18 -3.51 11.03
N LYS A 129 20.35 -2.92 10.85
CA LYS A 129 21.64 -3.43 11.38
C LYS A 129 21.61 -3.67 12.87
N ASN A 130 20.83 -2.85 13.63
CA ASN A 130 20.68 -3.01 15.08
C ASN A 130 19.68 -4.12 15.48
N GLY A 131 19.09 -4.83 14.54
CA GLY A 131 18.12 -5.92 14.76
C GLY A 131 16.67 -5.49 14.88
N GLU A 132 16.37 -4.18 14.88
CA GLU A 132 15.00 -3.67 14.95
C GLU A 132 14.28 -3.78 13.63
N LEU A 133 12.95 -3.91 13.67
CA LEU A 133 12.08 -3.78 12.51
C LEU A 133 12.07 -2.34 11.99
N PHE A 134 11.91 -2.17 10.67
CA PHE A 134 11.75 -0.84 10.09
C PHE A 134 10.43 -0.18 10.49
N LEU A 135 9.37 -0.96 10.62
CA LEU A 135 8.06 -0.55 11.12
C LEU A 135 7.49 -1.62 12.05
N VAL A 136 6.90 -1.19 13.14
CA VAL A 136 6.17 -2.06 14.07
C VAL A 136 4.77 -2.30 13.50
N THR A 137 4.38 -3.57 13.39
CA THR A 137 3.05 -3.96 12.89
C THR A 137 2.19 -4.57 13.97
N ASN A 138 2.63 -5.68 14.56
CA ASN A 138 1.85 -6.44 15.54
C ASN A 138 2.53 -6.38 16.91
N GLU A 139 1.72 -6.27 17.97
CA GLU A 139 2.17 -6.62 19.30
C GLU A 139 1.81 -8.09 19.57
N ILE A 140 2.84 -8.89 19.80
CA ILE A 140 2.68 -10.21 20.41
C ILE A 140 2.74 -9.98 21.91
N ASN A 141 1.58 -9.82 22.54
CA ASN A 141 1.45 -9.99 23.98
C ASN A 141 1.13 -11.46 24.26
N ASP A 142 1.58 -11.98 25.39
CA ASP A 142 1.38 -13.38 25.79
C ASP A 142 -0.10 -13.79 25.78
N ASP A 143 -1.02 -12.84 25.77
CA ASP A 143 -2.48 -13.06 25.86
C ASP A 143 -3.27 -12.72 24.58
N SER A 144 -2.69 -12.09 23.55
CA SER A 144 -3.40 -11.82 22.28
C SER A 144 -2.49 -11.50 21.12
N GLN A 145 -2.68 -12.21 20.00
CA GLN A 145 -2.12 -11.82 18.70
C GLN A 145 -3.08 -10.85 18.02
N ASN A 146 -2.64 -9.64 17.76
CA ASN A 146 -3.40 -8.71 16.93
C ASN A 146 -3.00 -8.90 15.45
N LEU A 147 -3.78 -9.70 14.72
CA LEU A 147 -3.58 -9.99 13.29
C LEU A 147 -4.26 -8.97 12.36
N SER A 148 -4.58 -7.77 12.87
CA SER A 148 -5.35 -6.80 12.09
C SER A 148 -4.60 -6.22 10.89
N PHE A 149 -3.26 -6.19 10.92
CA PHE A 149 -2.43 -5.81 9.77
C PHE A 149 -2.50 -6.87 8.67
N GLU A 150 -2.29 -8.14 9.02
CA GLU A 150 -2.37 -9.25 8.06
C GLU A 150 -3.76 -9.36 7.43
N ARG A 151 -4.80 -9.10 8.20
CA ARG A 151 -6.17 -9.11 7.69
C ARG A 151 -6.38 -8.09 6.58
N GLU A 152 -5.96 -6.85 6.78
CA GLU A 152 -6.12 -5.79 5.76
C GLU A 152 -5.23 -6.02 4.54
N PHE A 153 -3.98 -6.43 4.74
CA PHE A 153 -3.12 -6.84 3.63
C PHE A 153 -3.69 -8.04 2.87
N GLY A 154 -4.21 -9.04 3.57
CA GLY A 154 -4.85 -10.21 2.96
C GLY A 154 -6.06 -9.85 2.11
N LYS A 155 -6.86 -8.89 2.55
CA LYS A 155 -7.99 -8.36 1.75
C LYS A 155 -7.51 -7.71 0.46
N ILE A 156 -6.47 -6.88 0.51
CA ILE A 156 -5.89 -6.23 -0.68
C ILE A 156 -5.38 -7.28 -1.66
N ILE A 157 -4.58 -8.23 -1.19
CA ILE A 157 -4.01 -9.30 -2.02
C ILE A 157 -5.13 -10.13 -2.65
N GLY A 158 -6.10 -10.57 -1.85
CA GLY A 158 -7.19 -11.42 -2.32
C GLY A 158 -8.09 -10.73 -3.34
N ARG A 159 -8.45 -9.46 -3.13
CA ARG A 159 -9.24 -8.68 -4.10
C ARG A 159 -8.48 -8.47 -5.40
N THR A 160 -7.22 -8.12 -5.31
CA THR A 160 -6.37 -7.84 -6.47
C THR A 160 -6.14 -9.09 -7.29
N ASP A 161 -5.86 -10.23 -6.65
CA ASP A 161 -5.73 -11.54 -7.31
C ASP A 161 -7.04 -11.97 -7.98
N TYR A 162 -8.15 -11.82 -7.29
CA TYR A 162 -9.46 -12.18 -7.84
C TYR A 162 -9.80 -11.31 -9.05
N PHE A 163 -9.51 -10.02 -8.96
CA PHE A 163 -9.73 -9.11 -10.08
C PHE A 163 -8.87 -9.46 -11.30
N ALA A 164 -7.59 -9.78 -11.09
CA ALA A 164 -6.71 -10.26 -12.16
C ALA A 164 -7.24 -11.53 -12.81
N TYR A 165 -7.71 -12.47 -12.02
CA TYR A 165 -8.32 -13.71 -12.49
C TYR A 165 -9.56 -13.45 -13.36
N VAL A 166 -10.48 -12.62 -12.89
CA VAL A 166 -11.71 -12.28 -13.63
C VAL A 166 -11.38 -11.59 -14.96
N LEU A 167 -10.40 -10.70 -14.99
CA LEU A 167 -9.95 -10.05 -16.23
C LEU A 167 -9.34 -11.04 -17.21
N SER A 168 -8.53 -11.96 -16.73
CA SER A 168 -7.92 -13.02 -17.53
C SER A 168 -8.98 -13.90 -18.18
N GLU A 169 -9.98 -14.34 -17.42
CA GLU A 169 -11.11 -15.15 -17.91
C GLU A 169 -11.92 -14.40 -18.98
N LYS A 170 -12.15 -13.10 -18.79
CA LYS A 170 -12.86 -12.29 -19.80
C LYS A 170 -12.08 -12.20 -21.10
N LYS A 171 -10.78 -12.00 -21.07
CA LYS A 171 -9.94 -11.94 -22.27
C LYS A 171 -9.93 -13.25 -23.03
N GLU A 172 -9.88 -14.38 -22.36
CA GLU A 172 -9.94 -15.71 -23.00
C GLU A 172 -11.25 -15.98 -23.72
N ARG A 173 -12.37 -15.45 -23.23
CA ARG A 173 -13.69 -15.66 -23.82
C ARG A 173 -13.94 -14.86 -25.10
N TYR A 174 -13.15 -13.82 -25.35
CA TYR A 174 -13.30 -12.95 -26.52
C TYR A 174 -12.28 -13.20 -27.63
N ILE A 175 -11.44 -14.19 -27.45
CA ILE A 175 -10.55 -14.73 -28.48
C ILE A 175 -11.26 -15.91 -29.20
#